data_9bdc4e3754d1ac5be01d82d45ffe204d
#
_entry.id   9bdc4e3754d1ac5be01d82d45ffe204d
#
_cell.length_a   1.000
_cell.length_b   1.000
_cell.length_c   1.000
_cell.angle_alpha   90.00
_cell.angle_beta   90.00
_cell.angle_gamma   90.00
#
_symmetry.space_group_name_H-M   'P 1'
#
loop_
_entity.id
_entity.type
_entity.pdbx_description
1 polymer ?
#
loop_
_entity_poly.entity_id
_entity_poly.type
_entity_poly.pdbx_seq_one_letter_code
_entity_poly.pdbx_strand_id
1 'polypeptide(L)'
;NMQGMMKQVQKMQEQMTELQEDLDAREYDVNAGGGAVSVKINGKKEILSISIKPEIVDPDDIETLSDVLVAAVNEAIRKVEDINTQEMQRLTGNVSIPGLF
;
A
#
# COMPACT_ATOMS: atom_id res chain seq x y z
N ASN A 1 -16.71 2.33 -33.08
CA ASN A 1 -15.94 1.61 -34.10
C ASN A 1 -14.66 1.04 -33.45
N MET A 2 -13.96 0.18 -34.21
CA MET A 2 -12.78 -0.49 -33.70
C MET A 2 -11.65 0.47 -33.33
N GLN A 3 -11.46 1.51 -34.13
CA GLN A 3 -10.41 2.50 -33.86
C GLN A 3 -10.69 3.27 -32.56
N GLY A 4 -11.95 3.63 -32.33
CA GLY A 4 -12.33 4.31 -31.09
C GLY A 4 -12.15 3.42 -29.86
N MET A 5 -12.50 2.14 -29.99
CA MET A 5 -12.31 1.17 -28.92
C MET A 5 -10.85 0.94 -28.61
N MET A 6 -10.01 0.85 -29.62
CA MET A 6 -8.56 0.68 -29.44
C MET A 6 -7.93 1.90 -28.78
N LYS A 7 -8.37 3.10 -29.11
CA LYS A 7 -7.91 4.31 -28.46
C LYS A 7 -8.29 4.35 -26.98
N GLN A 8 -9.52 3.91 -26.67
CA GLN A 8 -9.96 3.84 -25.27
C GLN A 8 -9.13 2.85 -24.47
N VAL A 9 -8.84 1.69 -25.04
CA VAL A 9 -8.02 0.67 -24.38
C VAL A 9 -6.61 1.20 -24.15
N GLN A 10 -6.01 1.84 -25.15
CA GLN A 10 -4.69 2.42 -25.01
C GLN A 10 -4.65 3.50 -23.95
N LYS A 11 -5.66 4.37 -23.92
CA LYS A 11 -5.75 5.43 -22.92
C LYS A 11 -5.87 4.85 -21.52
N MET A 12 -6.69 3.80 -21.37
CA MET A 12 -6.84 3.14 -20.10
C MET A 12 -5.54 2.51 -19.62
N GLN A 13 -4.81 1.85 -20.53
CA GLN A 13 -3.51 1.27 -20.19
C GLN A 13 -2.50 2.33 -19.75
N GLU A 14 -2.49 3.48 -20.44
CA GLU A 14 -1.64 4.61 -20.05
C GLU A 14 -2.00 5.11 -18.66
N GLN A 15 -3.29 5.26 -18.37
CA GLN A 15 -3.76 5.70 -17.06
C GLN A 15 -3.41 4.71 -15.97
N MET A 16 -3.51 3.41 -16.25
CA MET A 16 -3.14 2.37 -15.29
C MET A 16 -1.65 2.39 -15.01
N THR A 17 -0.82 2.57 -16.04
CA THR A 17 0.62 2.66 -15.89
C THR A 17 1.02 3.89 -15.07
N GLU A 18 0.44 5.04 -15.39
CA GLU A 18 0.69 6.28 -14.64
C GLU A 18 0.26 6.15 -13.18
N LEU A 19 -0.90 5.56 -12.94
CA LEU A 19 -1.38 5.34 -11.58
C LEU A 19 -0.46 4.37 -10.82
N GLN A 20 -0.04 3.29 -11.46
CA GLN A 20 0.87 2.34 -10.84
C GLN A 20 2.19 3.00 -10.45
N GLU A 21 2.76 3.83 -11.33
CA GLU A 21 3.98 4.57 -11.03
C GLU A 21 3.79 5.53 -9.87
N ASP A 22 2.65 6.23 -9.84
CA ASP A 22 2.32 7.13 -8.73
C ASP A 22 2.17 6.37 -7.42
N LEU A 23 1.44 5.25 -7.44
CA LEU A 23 1.24 4.42 -6.25
C LEU A 23 2.56 3.86 -5.72
N ASP A 24 3.42 3.38 -6.63
CA ASP A 24 4.72 2.82 -6.26
C ASP A 24 5.61 3.82 -5.54
N ALA A 25 5.49 5.11 -5.89
CA ALA A 25 6.31 6.17 -5.33
C ALA A 25 5.77 6.73 -4.02
N ARG A 26 4.54 6.41 -3.63
CA ARG A 26 3.93 6.91 -2.39
C ARG A 26 4.59 6.28 -1.18
N GLU A 27 4.64 7.07 -0.10
CA GLU A 27 5.15 6.60 1.20
C GLU A 27 4.08 6.79 2.27
N TYR A 28 4.03 5.84 3.19
CA TYR A 28 3.04 5.84 4.27
C TYR A 28 3.72 5.56 5.60
N ASP A 29 3.18 6.17 6.66
CA ASP A 29 3.59 5.90 8.03
C ASP A 29 2.49 5.13 8.73
N VAL A 30 2.84 4.03 9.39
CA VAL A 30 1.91 3.19 10.14
C VAL A 30 2.44 3.01 11.56
N ASN A 31 1.56 3.23 12.53
CA ASN A 31 1.90 3.12 13.94
C ASN A 31 1.27 1.87 14.54
N ALA A 32 1.96 1.27 15.50
CA ALA A 32 1.47 0.14 16.29
C ALA A 32 1.93 0.28 17.73
N GLY A 33 1.32 -0.52 18.62
CA GLY A 33 1.68 -0.52 20.04
C GLY A 33 1.45 0.82 20.71
N GLY A 34 0.33 1.50 20.39
CA GLY A 34 0.04 2.82 20.97
C GLY A 34 0.98 3.91 20.49
N GLY A 35 1.59 3.74 19.32
CA GLY A 35 2.54 4.68 18.76
C GLY A 35 3.99 4.40 19.14
N ALA A 36 4.22 3.29 19.84
CA ALA A 36 5.58 2.93 20.26
C ALA A 36 6.46 2.48 19.10
N VAL A 37 5.86 1.95 18.04
CA VAL A 37 6.55 1.55 16.81
C VAL A 37 5.90 2.27 15.64
N SER A 38 6.74 2.84 14.77
CA SER A 38 6.29 3.48 13.54
C SER A 38 7.04 2.86 12.36
N VAL A 39 6.31 2.47 11.33
CA VAL A 39 6.87 1.84 10.14
C VAL A 39 6.63 2.75 8.95
N LYS A 40 7.68 3.07 8.20
CA LYS A 40 7.55 3.75 6.92
C LYS A 40 7.63 2.72 5.80
N ILE A 41 6.65 2.73 4.90
CA ILE A 41 6.52 1.76 3.82
C ILE A 41 6.18 2.50 2.53
N ASN A 42 6.63 2.01 1.39
CA ASN A 42 6.26 2.60 0.11
C ASN A 42 5.17 1.79 -0.59
N GLY A 43 4.73 2.29 -1.74
CA GLY A 43 3.66 1.65 -2.53
C GLY A 43 4.04 0.30 -3.13
N LYS A 44 5.32 -0.04 -3.15
CA LYS A 44 5.81 -1.36 -3.57
C LYS A 44 5.86 -2.35 -2.41
N LYS A 45 5.38 -1.95 -1.23
CA LYS A 45 5.40 -2.75 -0.01
C LYS A 45 6.82 -3.01 0.51
N GLU A 46 7.73 -2.08 0.23
CA GLU A 46 9.06 -2.11 0.79
C GLU A 46 9.08 -1.33 2.11
N ILE A 47 9.60 -1.94 3.16
CA ILE A 47 9.77 -1.27 4.45
C ILE A 47 11.00 -0.38 4.35
N LEU A 48 10.80 0.91 4.50
CA LEU A 48 11.88 1.91 4.35
C LEU A 48 12.57 2.20 5.66
N SER A 49 11.82 2.24 6.77
CA SER A 49 12.38 2.47 8.09
C SER A 49 11.43 1.98 9.17
N ILE A 50 11.98 1.70 10.34
CA ILE A 50 11.21 1.36 11.54
C ILE A 50 11.77 2.22 12.67
N SER A 51 10.89 2.97 13.33
CA SER A 51 11.24 3.75 14.52
C SER A 51 10.62 3.09 15.74
N ILE A 52 11.42 2.90 16.78
CA ILE A 52 11.01 2.23 18.01
C ILE A 52 11.29 3.17 19.17
N LYS A 53 10.28 3.43 20.00
CA LYS A 53 10.49 4.21 21.21
C LYS A 53 11.27 3.39 22.24
N PRO A 54 12.30 3.96 22.85
CA PRO A 54 13.13 3.20 23.80
C PRO A 54 12.32 2.61 24.96
N GLU A 55 11.21 3.22 25.34
CA GLU A 55 10.39 2.81 26.47
C GLU A 55 9.86 1.39 26.35
N ILE A 56 9.70 0.89 25.10
CA ILE A 56 9.19 -0.48 24.91
C ILE A 56 10.30 -1.51 24.71
N VAL A 57 11.57 -1.06 24.73
CA VAL A 57 12.71 -1.97 24.57
C VAL A 57 13.11 -2.48 25.96
N ASP A 58 12.64 -3.68 26.29
CA ASP A 58 12.91 -4.32 27.55
C ASP A 58 13.69 -5.62 27.28
N PRO A 59 14.97 -5.69 27.67
CA PRO A 59 15.77 -6.90 27.44
C PRO A 59 15.19 -8.16 28.10
N ASP A 60 14.36 -7.99 29.12
CA ASP A 60 13.73 -9.10 29.81
C ASP A 60 12.41 -9.52 29.18
N ASP A 61 11.93 -8.79 28.16
CA ASP A 61 10.67 -9.08 27.47
C ASP A 61 10.80 -8.77 25.97
N ILE A 62 11.68 -9.48 25.31
CA ILE A 62 11.90 -9.31 23.86
C ILE A 62 10.68 -9.79 23.06
N GLU A 63 9.93 -10.77 23.60
CA GLU A 63 8.76 -11.32 22.91
C GLU A 63 7.70 -10.25 22.64
N THR A 64 7.41 -9.37 23.60
CA THR A 64 6.46 -8.28 23.39
C THR A 64 6.91 -7.34 22.28
N LEU A 65 8.19 -6.97 22.24
CA LEU A 65 8.73 -6.15 21.17
C LEU A 65 8.58 -6.83 19.82
N SER A 66 8.92 -8.12 19.75
CA SER A 66 8.80 -8.91 18.53
C SER A 66 7.36 -8.92 18.03
N ASP A 67 6.39 -9.15 18.92
CA ASP A 67 4.97 -9.19 18.56
C ASP A 67 4.48 -7.85 18.03
N VAL A 68 4.90 -6.74 18.64
CA VAL A 68 4.52 -5.41 18.18
C VAL A 68 5.13 -5.11 16.80
N LEU A 69 6.36 -5.53 16.56
CA LEU A 69 7.01 -5.35 15.26
C LEU A 69 6.29 -6.13 14.16
N VAL A 70 5.93 -7.38 14.43
CA VAL A 70 5.16 -8.21 13.49
C VAL A 70 3.84 -7.53 13.16
N ALA A 71 3.12 -7.07 14.19
CA ALA A 71 1.85 -6.39 13.99
C ALA A 71 2.00 -5.12 13.15
N ALA A 72 3.04 -4.32 13.43
CA ALA A 72 3.29 -3.07 12.72
C ALA A 72 3.60 -3.29 11.24
N VAL A 73 4.47 -4.25 10.94
CA VAL A 73 4.85 -4.55 9.55
C VAL A 73 3.65 -5.10 8.78
N ASN A 74 2.90 -6.02 9.36
CA ASN A 74 1.72 -6.59 8.70
C ASN A 74 0.64 -5.53 8.48
N GLU A 75 0.44 -4.63 9.43
CA GLU A 75 -0.50 -3.52 9.27
C GLU A 75 -0.08 -2.59 8.14
N ALA A 76 1.22 -2.27 8.04
CA ALA A 76 1.75 -1.45 6.98
C ALA A 76 1.50 -2.07 5.60
N ILE A 77 1.76 -3.37 5.47
CA ILE A 77 1.53 -4.09 4.21
C ILE A 77 0.06 -4.06 3.83
N ARG A 78 -0.85 -4.34 4.78
CA ARG A 78 -2.30 -4.30 4.53
C ARG A 78 -2.75 -2.91 4.09
N LYS A 79 -2.23 -1.86 4.72
CA LYS A 79 -2.58 -0.48 4.35
C LYS A 79 -2.25 -0.19 2.90
N VAL A 80 -1.04 -0.56 2.46
CA VAL A 80 -0.62 -0.36 1.07
C VAL A 80 -1.47 -1.17 0.11
N GLU A 81 -1.72 -2.45 0.42
CA GLU A 81 -2.56 -3.30 -0.41
C GLU A 81 -3.96 -2.73 -0.57
N ASP A 82 -4.57 -2.27 0.53
CA ASP A 82 -5.91 -1.69 0.50
C ASP A 82 -5.95 -0.42 -0.35
N ILE A 83 -4.97 0.47 -0.18
CA ILE A 83 -4.91 1.71 -0.94
C ILE A 83 -4.71 1.42 -2.42
N ASN A 84 -3.78 0.53 -2.76
CA ASN A 84 -3.52 0.16 -4.15
C ASN A 84 -4.76 -0.43 -4.80
N THR A 85 -5.45 -1.32 -4.10
CA THR A 85 -6.69 -1.94 -4.58
C THR A 85 -7.77 -0.89 -4.80
N GLN A 86 -7.99 0.00 -3.83
CA GLN A 86 -9.00 1.05 -3.93
C GLN A 86 -8.72 2.00 -5.09
N GLU A 87 -7.47 2.42 -5.25
CA GLU A 87 -7.09 3.34 -6.33
C GLU A 87 -7.26 2.70 -7.71
N MET A 88 -6.88 1.43 -7.85
CA MET A 88 -7.07 0.70 -9.09
C MET A 88 -8.55 0.49 -9.40
N GLN A 89 -9.36 0.14 -8.41
CA GLN A 89 -10.80 -0.02 -8.56
C GLN A 89 -11.46 1.29 -8.98
N ARG A 90 -11.02 2.41 -8.42
CA ARG A 90 -11.54 3.73 -8.78
C ARG A 90 -11.30 4.02 -10.25
N LEU A 91 -10.13 3.67 -10.75
CA LEU A 91 -9.80 3.89 -12.16
C LEU A 91 -10.60 2.96 -13.07
N THR A 92 -10.64 1.66 -12.76
CA THR A 92 -11.33 0.66 -13.58
C THR A 92 -12.85 0.73 -13.40
N GLY A 93 -13.33 1.18 -12.25
CA GLY A 93 -14.76 1.32 -11.97
C GLY A 93 -15.45 2.37 -12.84
N ASN A 94 -14.69 3.29 -13.43
CA ASN A 94 -15.22 4.28 -14.35
C ASN A 94 -15.39 3.75 -15.77
N VAL A 95 -14.90 2.52 -16.02
CA VAL A 95 -15.02 1.86 -17.31
C VAL A 95 -15.78 0.56 -17.10
N SER A 96 -17.06 0.58 -17.45
CA SER A 96 -17.89 -0.61 -17.36
C SER A 96 -17.71 -1.44 -18.63
N ILE A 97 -17.00 -2.54 -18.52
CA ILE A 97 -16.87 -3.50 -19.61
C ILE A 97 -17.65 -4.74 -19.20
N PRO A 98 -18.83 -4.98 -19.81
CA PRO A 98 -19.65 -6.14 -19.45
C PRO A 98 -18.88 -7.44 -19.60
N GLY A 99 -18.91 -8.26 -18.55
CA GLY A 99 -18.29 -9.58 -18.56
C GLY A 99 -16.83 -9.62 -18.12
N LEU A 100 -16.19 -8.46 -17.88
CA LEU A 100 -14.80 -8.41 -17.39
C LEU A 100 -14.68 -7.94 -15.93
N PHE A 101 -15.66 -7.25 -15.46
CA PHE A 101 -15.67 -6.74 -14.08
C PHE A 101 -17.00 -7.00 -13.40
#